data_48a140840249671478051266d5954ac0
#
_entry.id   48a140840249671478051266d5954ac0
#
_cell.length_a   1.000
_cell.length_b   1.000
_cell.length_c   1.000
_cell.angle_alpha   90.00
_cell.angle_beta   90.00
_cell.angle_gamma   90.00
#
_symmetry.space_group_name_H-M   'P 1'
#
loop_
_entity.id
_entity.type
_entity.pdbx_description
1 polymer ?
#
loop_
_entity_poly.entity_id
_entity_poly.type
_entity_poly.pdbx_seq_one_letter_code
_entity_poly.pdbx_strand_id
1 'polypeptide(L)'
;MKKMMMAAVALICMTMMSVSLTSCGGDDDKTDPIVVNKPVAGVLDCSLTVGDDLLDKFNLSVEYYDENGKVQTEALTKVKWEKRVMNSSLPATLGFRLLVKAKDGIDYSTLEKVTQSYTYSFEAYSVNVKGDAMEGGRGGSSHSSLDIPGKKVTEWLADKTNGIVKVAYIINESGKAESTSW
;
A
#
# COMPACT_ATOMS: atom_id res chain seq x y z
N MET A 1 -26.87 -19.86 -29.25
CA MET A 1 -26.21 -18.63 -29.68
C MET A 1 -25.42 -18.08 -28.47
N LYS A 2 -24.10 -18.31 -28.44
CA LYS A 2 -23.20 -17.88 -27.37
C LYS A 2 -22.76 -16.44 -27.66
N LYS A 3 -23.10 -15.48 -26.79
CA LYS A 3 -22.52 -14.13 -26.83
C LYS A 3 -21.28 -14.12 -25.94
N MET A 4 -20.09 -14.12 -26.56
CA MET A 4 -18.83 -13.79 -25.93
C MET A 4 -18.83 -12.28 -25.60
N MET A 5 -18.74 -11.93 -24.33
CA MET A 5 -18.37 -10.59 -23.89
C MET A 5 -16.86 -10.52 -23.75
N MET A 6 -16.20 -9.84 -24.68
CA MET A 6 -14.81 -9.42 -24.55
C MET A 6 -14.71 -8.31 -23.53
N ALA A 7 -13.98 -8.55 -22.45
CA ALA A 7 -13.54 -7.51 -21.52
C ALA A 7 -12.39 -6.74 -22.18
N ALA A 8 -12.62 -5.47 -22.50
CA ALA A 8 -11.59 -4.56 -22.97
C ALA A 8 -10.69 -4.16 -21.79
N VAL A 9 -9.44 -4.62 -21.81
CA VAL A 9 -8.38 -4.12 -20.94
C VAL A 9 -7.98 -2.74 -21.47
N ALA A 10 -8.37 -1.68 -20.77
CA ALA A 10 -7.92 -0.34 -21.07
C ALA A 10 -6.45 -0.19 -20.62
N LEU A 11 -5.54 -0.28 -21.58
CA LEU A 11 -4.13 0.06 -21.43
C LEU A 11 -4.02 1.58 -21.38
N ILE A 12 -3.82 2.15 -20.19
CA ILE A 12 -3.54 3.59 -20.06
C ILE A 12 -2.09 3.80 -20.46
N CYS A 13 -1.87 4.17 -21.72
CA CYS A 13 -0.60 4.72 -22.19
C CYS A 13 -0.43 6.12 -21.58
N MET A 14 0.45 6.26 -20.59
CA MET A 14 0.97 7.56 -20.19
C MET A 14 1.85 8.10 -21.32
N THR A 15 1.34 9.10 -22.04
CA THR A 15 2.12 9.88 -22.99
C THR A 15 3.18 10.68 -22.24
N MET A 16 4.43 10.27 -22.36
CA MET A 16 5.58 11.06 -21.95
C MET A 16 5.68 12.27 -22.89
N MET A 17 5.40 13.46 -22.38
CA MET A 17 5.78 14.71 -23.05
C MET A 17 7.30 14.86 -22.95
N SER A 18 8.01 14.50 -24.01
CA SER A 18 9.40 14.84 -24.21
C SER A 18 9.50 16.35 -24.51
N VAL A 19 9.87 17.14 -23.54
CA VAL A 19 10.27 18.53 -23.76
C VAL A 19 11.70 18.51 -24.30
N SER A 20 11.85 18.64 -25.62
CA SER A 20 13.13 18.86 -26.26
C SER A 20 13.51 20.35 -26.07
N LEU A 21 14.40 20.63 -25.13
CA LEU A 21 15.08 21.92 -25.02
C LEU A 21 16.20 21.94 -26.05
N THR A 22 15.95 22.52 -27.21
CA THR A 22 16.99 22.99 -28.14
C THR A 22 17.61 24.26 -27.54
N SER A 23 18.76 24.12 -26.91
CA SER A 23 19.60 25.26 -26.53
C SER A 23 20.57 25.56 -27.66
N CYS A 24 20.41 26.73 -28.27
CA CYS A 24 21.39 27.35 -29.14
C CYS A 24 22.12 28.49 -28.38
N GLY A 25 23.44 28.39 -28.27
CA GLY A 25 24.33 29.54 -28.13
C GLY A 25 24.83 29.87 -26.74
N GLY A 26 26.11 29.60 -26.49
CA GLY A 26 27.17 30.44 -25.89
C GLY A 26 26.93 31.00 -24.49
N ASP A 27 27.58 30.44 -23.52
CA ASP A 27 28.51 31.01 -22.55
C ASP A 27 28.70 30.01 -21.38
N ASP A 28 29.92 30.01 -20.82
CA ASP A 28 30.41 29.14 -19.75
C ASP A 28 29.56 29.24 -18.46
N ASP A 29 28.37 28.66 -18.46
CA ASP A 29 27.66 28.32 -17.23
C ASP A 29 27.92 26.82 -16.97
N LYS A 30 28.80 26.58 -16.00
CA LYS A 30 28.95 25.25 -15.38
C LYS A 30 27.62 24.91 -14.72
N THR A 31 26.65 24.44 -15.50
CA THR A 31 25.49 23.71 -14.99
C THR A 31 26.04 22.45 -14.32
N ASP A 32 26.03 22.45 -12.99
CA ASP A 32 26.31 21.25 -12.23
C ASP A 32 25.53 20.10 -12.85
N PRO A 33 26.17 18.96 -13.14
CA PRO A 33 25.50 17.82 -13.74
C PRO A 33 24.29 17.48 -12.85
N ILE A 34 23.09 17.53 -13.41
CA ILE A 34 21.86 17.10 -12.71
C ILE A 34 22.18 15.74 -12.11
N VAL A 35 22.27 15.66 -10.77
CA VAL A 35 22.59 14.42 -10.06
C VAL A 35 21.37 13.49 -10.18
N VAL A 36 21.28 12.78 -11.28
CA VAL A 36 20.16 11.92 -11.67
C VAL A 36 19.92 10.81 -10.63
N ASN A 37 20.94 10.50 -9.83
CA ASN A 37 20.91 9.40 -8.86
C ASN A 37 20.58 9.84 -7.42
N LYS A 38 20.07 11.06 -7.22
CA LYS A 38 19.62 11.48 -5.89
C LYS A 38 18.16 11.04 -5.67
N PRO A 39 17.81 10.45 -4.52
CA PRO A 39 16.43 10.16 -4.18
C PRO A 39 15.65 11.46 -3.99
N VAL A 40 14.44 11.51 -4.54
CA VAL A 40 13.56 12.70 -4.46
C VAL A 40 12.19 12.38 -3.88
N ALA A 41 11.80 11.12 -3.84
CA ALA A 41 10.52 10.68 -3.29
C ALA A 41 10.62 9.26 -2.73
N GLY A 42 9.77 8.97 -1.76
CA GLY A 42 9.48 7.62 -1.30
C GLY A 42 8.20 7.09 -1.94
N VAL A 43 8.18 5.82 -2.35
CA VAL A 43 7.05 5.15 -2.98
C VAL A 43 6.69 3.90 -2.20
N LEU A 44 5.38 3.68 -2.00
CA LEU A 44 4.81 2.44 -1.52
C LEU A 44 3.84 1.91 -2.58
N ASP A 45 4.12 0.72 -3.10
CA ASP A 45 3.16 -0.09 -3.83
C ASP A 45 2.68 -1.21 -2.91
N CYS A 46 1.36 -1.35 -2.72
CA CYS A 46 0.84 -2.38 -1.84
C CYS A 46 -0.49 -2.95 -2.33
N SER A 47 -0.73 -4.20 -1.96
CA SER A 47 -1.98 -4.90 -2.19
C SER A 47 -2.38 -5.71 -0.98
N LEU A 48 -3.67 -5.87 -0.79
CA LEU A 48 -4.29 -6.65 0.27
C LEU A 48 -5.49 -7.41 -0.31
N THR A 49 -5.56 -8.69 -0.02
CA THR A 49 -6.72 -9.54 -0.32
C THR A 49 -7.21 -10.15 0.98
N VAL A 50 -8.50 -10.07 1.26
CA VAL A 50 -9.13 -10.65 2.46
C VAL A 50 -10.08 -11.76 2.06
N GLY A 51 -10.25 -12.74 2.94
CA GLY A 51 -11.23 -13.81 2.75
C GLY A 51 -12.67 -13.33 3.00
N ASP A 52 -13.62 -14.05 2.42
CA ASP A 52 -15.05 -13.70 2.50
C ASP A 52 -15.56 -13.65 3.94
N ASP A 53 -15.12 -14.55 4.81
CA ASP A 53 -15.52 -14.55 6.22
C ASP A 53 -15.16 -13.25 6.94
N LEU A 54 -13.98 -12.69 6.67
CA LEU A 54 -13.59 -11.39 7.24
C LEU A 54 -14.48 -10.28 6.70
N LEU A 55 -14.71 -10.27 5.39
CA LEU A 55 -15.49 -9.23 4.72
C LEU A 55 -16.97 -9.25 5.12
N ASP A 56 -17.53 -10.46 5.26
CA ASP A 56 -18.94 -10.64 5.57
C ASP A 56 -19.25 -10.39 7.05
N LYS A 57 -18.35 -10.79 7.94
CA LYS A 57 -18.59 -10.82 9.39
C LYS A 57 -18.00 -9.66 10.16
N PHE A 58 -17.15 -8.82 9.56
CA PHE A 58 -16.52 -7.69 10.24
C PHE A 58 -16.63 -6.40 9.45
N ASN A 59 -16.52 -5.27 10.15
CA ASN A 59 -16.23 -3.99 9.55
C ASN A 59 -14.73 -3.85 9.38
N LEU A 60 -14.28 -3.82 8.13
CA LEU A 60 -12.86 -3.73 7.77
C LEU A 60 -12.54 -2.32 7.30
N SER A 61 -11.38 -1.83 7.68
CA SER A 61 -10.81 -0.61 7.11
C SER A 61 -9.30 -0.73 6.94
N VAL A 62 -8.77 -0.06 5.92
CA VAL A 62 -7.34 0.08 5.72
C VAL A 62 -6.94 1.50 6.08
N GLU A 63 -5.98 1.64 6.97
CA GLU A 63 -5.29 2.90 7.19
C GLU A 63 -3.96 2.87 6.46
N TYR A 64 -3.60 4.00 5.85
CA TYR A 64 -2.33 4.16 5.14
C TYR A 64 -1.83 5.60 5.24
N TYR A 65 -0.53 5.82 5.07
CA TYR A 65 0.04 7.16 4.94
C TYR A 65 -0.17 7.66 3.51
N ASP A 66 -0.71 8.87 3.35
CA ASP A 66 -0.89 9.52 2.04
C ASP A 66 0.40 10.19 1.53
N GLU A 67 0.31 10.88 0.40
CA GLU A 67 1.42 11.61 -0.22
C GLU A 67 2.02 12.72 0.66
N ASN A 68 1.32 13.15 1.70
CA ASN A 68 1.75 14.15 2.67
C ASN A 68 2.22 13.53 4.00
N GLY A 69 2.28 12.20 4.09
CA GLY A 69 2.60 11.46 5.30
C GLY A 69 1.50 11.50 6.37
N LYS A 70 0.26 11.85 6.01
CA LYS A 70 -0.89 11.83 6.91
C LYS A 70 -1.63 10.51 6.82
N VAL A 71 -2.13 10.04 7.96
CA VAL A 71 -2.93 8.81 8.00
C VAL A 71 -4.30 9.07 7.38
N GLN A 72 -4.64 8.26 6.39
CA GLN A 72 -5.95 8.16 5.76
C GLN A 72 -6.60 6.83 6.12
N THR A 73 -7.94 6.80 6.12
CA THR A 73 -8.71 5.58 6.42
C THR A 73 -9.70 5.33 5.30
N GLU A 74 -9.66 4.15 4.71
CA GLU A 74 -10.62 3.70 3.69
C GLU A 74 -11.37 2.46 4.20
N ALA A 75 -12.70 2.44 4.07
CA ALA A 75 -13.48 1.24 4.35
C ALA A 75 -13.17 0.17 3.31
N LEU A 76 -12.87 -1.04 3.76
CA LEU A 76 -12.64 -2.18 2.88
C LEU A 76 -13.97 -2.92 2.67
N THR A 77 -14.58 -2.69 1.50
CA THR A 77 -15.88 -3.28 1.12
C THR A 77 -15.78 -4.32 0.01
N LYS A 78 -14.57 -4.61 -0.45
CA LYS A 78 -14.26 -5.58 -1.51
C LYS A 78 -13.15 -6.51 -1.05
N VAL A 79 -13.10 -7.69 -1.62
CA VAL A 79 -12.08 -8.71 -1.33
C VAL A 79 -10.65 -8.19 -1.55
N LYS A 80 -10.44 -7.32 -2.55
CA LYS A 80 -9.13 -6.79 -2.91
C LYS A 80 -9.07 -5.27 -2.74
N TRP A 81 -7.95 -4.80 -2.17
CA TRP A 81 -7.54 -3.41 -2.07
C TRP A 81 -6.13 -3.26 -2.58
N GLU A 82 -5.87 -2.21 -3.36
CA GLU A 82 -4.55 -1.88 -3.91
C GLU A 82 -4.33 -0.38 -3.79
N LYS A 83 -3.11 -0.01 -3.47
CA LYS A 83 -2.71 1.40 -3.33
C LYS A 83 -1.28 1.61 -3.78
N ARG A 84 -1.07 2.71 -4.51
CA ARG A 84 0.24 3.30 -4.73
C ARG A 84 0.25 4.68 -4.08
N VAL A 85 1.26 4.94 -3.26
CA VAL A 85 1.49 6.25 -2.62
C VAL A 85 2.88 6.72 -3.00
N MET A 86 3.02 7.98 -3.36
CA MET A 86 4.32 8.63 -3.58
C MET A 86 4.39 9.90 -2.74
N ASN A 87 5.31 9.92 -1.78
CA ASN A 87 5.59 11.10 -0.96
C ASN A 87 6.87 11.77 -1.48
N SER A 88 6.75 12.99 -1.99
CA SER A 88 7.86 13.76 -2.56
C SER A 88 8.75 14.44 -1.53
N SER A 89 8.47 14.28 -0.24
CA SER A 89 9.31 14.81 0.86
C SER A 89 10.09 13.66 1.50
N LEU A 90 11.41 13.76 1.57
CA LEU A 90 12.24 12.84 2.31
C LEU A 90 12.74 13.52 3.60
N PRO A 91 12.76 12.79 4.75
CA PRO A 91 12.35 11.39 4.89
C PRO A 91 10.83 11.19 4.75
N ALA A 92 10.42 10.09 4.09
CA ALA A 92 9.01 9.75 3.82
C ALA A 92 8.56 8.59 4.70
N THR A 93 7.51 8.78 5.50
CA THR A 93 6.83 7.68 6.20
C THR A 93 5.80 7.07 5.26
N LEU A 94 5.88 5.75 5.07
CA LEU A 94 5.06 4.95 4.18
C LEU A 94 4.57 3.72 4.91
N GLY A 95 3.35 3.27 4.63
CA GLY A 95 2.84 2.06 5.26
C GLY A 95 1.33 1.93 5.15
N PHE A 96 0.83 0.77 5.54
CA PHE A 96 -0.59 0.48 5.67
C PHE A 96 -0.84 -0.53 6.78
N ARG A 97 -2.05 -0.52 7.34
CA ARG A 97 -2.54 -1.54 8.27
C ARG A 97 -4.00 -1.88 8.01
N LEU A 98 -4.36 -3.15 8.26
CA LEU A 98 -5.74 -3.62 8.19
C LEU A 98 -6.34 -3.65 9.58
N LEU A 99 -7.37 -2.85 9.80
CA LEU A 99 -8.16 -2.79 11.02
C LEU A 99 -9.41 -3.65 10.88
N VAL A 100 -9.77 -4.32 11.97
CA VAL A 100 -10.95 -5.18 12.06
C VAL A 100 -11.78 -4.74 13.26
N LYS A 101 -13.07 -4.51 13.05
CA LYS A 101 -14.04 -4.18 14.10
C LYS A 101 -15.23 -5.10 14.02
N ALA A 102 -15.86 -5.35 15.15
CA ALA A 102 -17.15 -6.07 15.18
C ALA A 102 -18.15 -5.42 14.23
N LYS A 103 -18.94 -6.25 13.56
CA LYS A 103 -20.06 -5.81 12.74
C LYS A 103 -21.33 -5.90 13.58
N ASP A 104 -22.12 -4.83 13.56
CA ASP A 104 -23.36 -4.77 14.30
C ASP A 104 -24.36 -5.87 13.86
N GLY A 105 -25.10 -6.41 14.81
CA GLY A 105 -26.12 -7.42 14.55
C GLY A 105 -25.59 -8.85 14.42
N ILE A 106 -24.27 -9.09 14.57
CA ILE A 106 -23.69 -10.42 14.56
C ILE A 106 -23.40 -10.88 16.00
N ASP A 107 -24.05 -11.95 16.43
CA ASP A 107 -23.69 -12.67 17.66
C ASP A 107 -22.63 -13.74 17.31
N TYR A 108 -21.39 -13.37 17.45
CA TYR A 108 -20.25 -14.27 17.15
C TYR A 108 -20.26 -15.54 18.00
N SER A 109 -20.84 -15.50 19.23
CA SER A 109 -20.85 -16.64 20.14
C SER A 109 -21.67 -17.81 19.61
N THR A 110 -22.60 -17.56 18.70
CA THR A 110 -23.45 -18.56 18.06
C THR A 110 -22.81 -19.22 16.84
N LEU A 111 -21.71 -18.64 16.33
CA LEU A 111 -20.99 -19.19 15.20
C LEU A 111 -20.07 -20.34 15.67
N GLU A 112 -19.94 -21.39 14.87
CA GLU A 112 -18.96 -22.43 15.13
C GLU A 112 -17.56 -21.85 15.11
N LYS A 113 -17.24 -21.13 14.03
CA LYS A 113 -15.95 -20.45 13.84
C LYS A 113 -16.09 -19.28 12.87
N VAL A 114 -15.05 -18.45 12.82
CA VAL A 114 -14.79 -17.45 11.79
C VAL A 114 -13.39 -17.67 11.24
N THR A 115 -13.23 -17.70 9.93
CA THR A 115 -11.91 -17.85 9.30
C THR A 115 -11.31 -16.46 9.03
N GLN A 116 -10.28 -16.10 9.81
CA GLN A 116 -9.42 -14.97 9.46
C GLN A 116 -8.51 -15.41 8.31
N SER A 117 -8.71 -14.89 7.12
CA SER A 117 -7.83 -15.15 5.97
C SER A 117 -7.49 -13.86 5.27
N TYR A 118 -6.20 -13.64 5.00
CA TYR A 118 -5.71 -12.52 4.20
C TYR A 118 -4.38 -12.84 3.54
N THR A 119 -4.11 -12.14 2.45
CA THR A 119 -2.80 -12.11 1.79
C THR A 119 -2.46 -10.65 1.52
N TYR A 120 -1.22 -10.25 1.76
CA TYR A 120 -0.74 -8.93 1.38
C TYR A 120 0.62 -8.99 0.70
N SER A 121 0.91 -7.98 -0.12
CA SER A 121 2.24 -7.71 -0.65
C SER A 121 2.51 -6.22 -0.62
N PHE A 122 3.79 -5.85 -0.55
CA PHE A 122 4.22 -4.46 -0.62
C PHE A 122 5.63 -4.33 -1.18
N GLU A 123 5.91 -3.14 -1.74
CA GLU A 123 7.24 -2.66 -2.08
C GLU A 123 7.36 -1.21 -1.61
N ALA A 124 8.35 -0.90 -0.78
CA ALA A 124 8.68 0.44 -0.30
C ALA A 124 10.08 0.80 -0.80
N TYR A 125 10.20 1.85 -1.60
CA TYR A 125 11.45 2.23 -2.27
C TYR A 125 11.50 3.73 -2.52
N SER A 126 12.68 4.24 -2.87
CA SER A 126 12.83 5.62 -3.35
C SER A 126 12.93 5.67 -4.86
N VAL A 127 12.62 6.83 -5.41
CA VAL A 127 12.80 7.13 -6.84
C VAL A 127 13.66 8.37 -7.02
N ASN A 128 14.38 8.42 -8.16
CA ASN A 128 15.13 9.59 -8.59
C ASN A 128 14.25 10.61 -9.35
N VAL A 129 14.83 11.71 -9.82
CA VAL A 129 14.12 12.76 -10.58
C VAL A 129 13.50 12.29 -11.89
N LYS A 130 13.93 11.14 -12.42
CA LYS A 130 13.35 10.50 -13.62
C LYS A 130 12.22 9.55 -13.28
N GLY A 131 11.98 9.27 -11.98
CA GLY A 131 11.02 8.28 -11.54
C GLY A 131 11.56 6.85 -11.52
N ASP A 132 12.86 6.64 -11.76
CA ASP A 132 13.47 5.32 -11.69
C ASP A 132 13.61 4.88 -10.25
N ALA A 133 13.27 3.61 -9.97
CA ALA A 133 13.46 3.02 -8.65
C ALA A 133 14.96 2.95 -8.30
N MET A 134 15.27 3.27 -7.05
CA MET A 134 16.64 3.25 -6.53
C MET A 134 16.87 2.02 -5.65
N GLU A 135 18.14 1.67 -5.46
CA GLU A 135 18.54 0.59 -4.56
C GLU A 135 18.21 0.92 -3.09
N GLY A 136 18.08 -0.12 -2.27
CA GLY A 136 17.82 0.03 -0.84
C GLY A 136 16.34 -0.04 -0.46
N GLY A 137 15.45 -0.32 -1.41
CA GLY A 137 14.03 -0.61 -1.15
C GLY A 137 13.83 -1.89 -0.32
N ARG A 138 12.63 -2.06 0.17
CA ARG A 138 12.17 -3.26 0.90
C ARG A 138 10.83 -3.70 0.33
N GLY A 139 10.69 -5.00 0.16
CA GLY A 139 9.44 -5.63 -0.26
C GLY A 139 9.16 -6.89 0.52
N GLY A 140 7.93 -7.32 0.50
CA GLY A 140 7.53 -8.55 1.15
C GLY A 140 6.08 -8.93 0.83
N SER A 141 5.77 -10.18 1.11
CA SER A 141 4.42 -10.70 1.05
C SER A 141 4.20 -11.68 2.20
N SER A 142 2.95 -11.79 2.64
CA SER A 142 2.56 -12.78 3.64
C SER A 142 1.13 -13.23 3.41
N HIS A 143 0.88 -14.46 3.79
CA HIS A 143 -0.44 -15.06 3.84
C HIS A 143 -0.72 -15.53 5.26
N SER A 144 -1.94 -15.35 5.72
CA SER A 144 -2.40 -15.88 6.99
C SER A 144 -3.79 -16.50 6.81
N SER A 145 -4.00 -17.65 7.43
CA SER A 145 -5.32 -18.26 7.57
C SER A 145 -5.42 -18.88 8.96
N LEU A 146 -6.43 -18.45 9.74
CA LEU A 146 -6.66 -18.89 11.11
C LEU A 146 -8.15 -19.04 11.37
N ASP A 147 -8.54 -20.22 11.85
CA ASP A 147 -9.90 -20.44 12.33
C ASP A 147 -10.01 -19.99 13.80
N ILE A 148 -10.93 -19.07 14.05
CA ILE A 148 -11.21 -18.50 15.37
C ILE A 148 -12.55 -19.07 15.83
N PRO A 149 -12.61 -19.87 16.91
CA PRO A 149 -13.89 -20.32 17.46
C PRO A 149 -14.80 -19.14 17.78
N GLY A 150 -16.08 -19.21 17.43
CA GLY A 150 -17.01 -18.09 17.59
C GLY A 150 -16.99 -17.46 18.98
N LYS A 151 -16.94 -18.28 20.03
CA LYS A 151 -16.84 -17.85 21.44
C LYS A 151 -15.56 -17.05 21.77
N LYS A 152 -14.52 -17.13 20.91
CA LYS A 152 -13.23 -16.47 21.10
C LYS A 152 -13.07 -15.19 20.25
N VAL A 153 -14.04 -14.88 19.39
CA VAL A 153 -13.95 -13.73 18.48
C VAL A 153 -13.83 -12.41 19.23
N THR A 154 -14.59 -12.22 20.33
CA THR A 154 -14.52 -10.98 21.13
C THR A 154 -13.15 -10.79 21.75
N GLU A 155 -12.55 -11.85 22.31
CA GLU A 155 -11.20 -11.82 22.87
C GLU A 155 -10.16 -11.54 21.78
N TRP A 156 -10.29 -12.21 20.63
CA TRP A 156 -9.43 -11.97 19.46
C TRP A 156 -9.51 -10.52 18.96
N LEU A 157 -10.70 -9.94 18.86
CA LEU A 157 -10.86 -8.53 18.48
C LEU A 157 -10.17 -7.56 19.45
N ALA A 158 -10.25 -7.84 20.75
CA ALA A 158 -9.58 -7.03 21.77
C ALA A 158 -8.05 -7.04 21.60
N ASP A 159 -7.47 -8.17 21.21
CA ASP A 159 -6.02 -8.30 20.96
C ASP A 159 -5.59 -7.60 19.65
N LYS A 160 -6.51 -7.43 18.70
CA LYS A 160 -6.21 -6.91 17.34
C LYS A 160 -6.60 -5.44 17.13
N THR A 161 -6.79 -4.67 18.20
CA THR A 161 -7.15 -3.23 18.13
C THR A 161 -6.21 -2.39 17.27
N ASN A 162 -4.93 -2.76 17.17
CA ASN A 162 -3.92 -2.09 16.35
C ASN A 162 -3.78 -2.66 14.93
N GLY A 163 -4.68 -3.56 14.53
CA GLY A 163 -4.69 -4.18 13.20
C GLY A 163 -4.09 -5.58 13.14
N ILE A 164 -4.54 -6.36 12.16
CA ILE A 164 -4.09 -7.72 11.87
C ILE A 164 -2.97 -7.78 10.84
N VAL A 165 -2.81 -6.75 10.02
CA VAL A 165 -1.68 -6.50 9.11
C VAL A 165 -1.09 -5.15 9.47
N LYS A 166 0.23 -5.07 9.54
CA LYS A 166 0.96 -3.81 9.80
C LYS A 166 2.23 -3.80 8.97
N VAL A 167 2.35 -2.81 8.11
CA VAL A 167 3.54 -2.54 7.29
C VAL A 167 3.87 -1.06 7.43
N ALA A 168 5.05 -0.72 7.94
CA ALA A 168 5.50 0.66 8.05
C ALA A 168 7.00 0.77 7.81
N TYR A 169 7.37 1.76 6.98
CA TYR A 169 8.74 2.07 6.60
C TYR A 169 8.97 3.58 6.57
N ILE A 170 10.21 3.97 6.83
CA ILE A 170 10.70 5.32 6.55
C ILE A 170 11.70 5.19 5.41
N ILE A 171 11.46 5.93 4.32
CA ILE A 171 12.48 6.15 3.29
C ILE A 171 13.28 7.35 3.74
N ASN A 172 14.54 7.13 4.12
CA ASN A 172 15.42 8.19 4.62
C ASN A 172 15.96 9.08 3.49
N GLU A 173 16.70 10.14 3.82
CA GLU A 173 17.27 11.08 2.85
C GLU A 173 18.26 10.43 1.87
N SER A 174 18.86 9.29 2.22
CA SER A 174 19.72 8.52 1.33
C SER A 174 18.95 7.56 0.41
N GLY A 175 17.61 7.53 0.52
CA GLY A 175 16.74 6.67 -0.28
C GLY A 175 16.56 5.23 0.24
N LYS A 176 17.14 4.90 1.41
CA LYS A 176 17.00 3.56 2.00
C LYS A 176 15.70 3.42 2.78
N ALA A 177 15.06 2.26 2.63
CA ALA A 177 13.89 1.88 3.39
C ALA A 177 14.28 1.22 4.72
N GLU A 178 13.81 1.79 5.84
CA GLU A 178 14.03 1.30 7.20
C GLU A 178 12.67 0.97 7.83
N SER A 179 12.56 -0.21 8.46
CA SER A 179 11.34 -0.61 9.15
C SER A 179 11.08 0.29 10.35
N THR A 180 9.84 0.68 10.55
CA THR A 180 9.40 1.47 11.71
C THR A 180 8.13 0.88 12.31
N SER A 181 7.71 1.38 13.47
CA SER A 181 6.42 1.03 14.06
C SER A 181 5.30 1.85 13.42
N TRP A 182 4.13 1.24 13.40
CA TRP A 182 2.89 1.93 13.04
C TRP A 182 2.39 2.76 14.22
#